data_ebca638bc27755ffcc999efff121e676
#
_entry.id   ebca638bc27755ffcc999efff121e676
#
_cell.length_a   1.000
_cell.length_b   1.000
_cell.length_c   1.000
_cell.angle_alpha   90.00
_cell.angle_beta   90.00
_cell.angle_gamma   90.00
#
_symmetry.space_group_name_H-M   'P 1'
#
loop_
_entity.id
_entity.type
_entity.pdbx_description
1 polymer ?
#
loop_
_entity_poly.entity_id
_entity_poly.type
_entity_poly.pdbx_seq_one_letter_code
_entity_poly.pdbx_strand_id
1 'polypeptide(L)' 'MSMTLEQIVQEETEWMFGDIGEGHGIGSSDISACVRQVLDTAQSCGVEVDESQVSIRWMISDALYEMENV' A
#
# COMPACT_ATOMS: atom_id res chain seq x y z
N MET A 1 18.38 -9.44 3.02
CA MET A 1 17.50 -8.64 3.89
C MET A 1 16.06 -8.90 3.52
N SER A 2 15.25 -9.25 4.48
CA SER A 2 13.84 -9.49 4.23
C SER A 2 13.06 -8.18 4.42
N MET A 3 12.18 -7.89 3.48
CA MET A 3 11.26 -6.76 3.61
C MET A 3 10.15 -7.11 4.59
N THR A 4 9.69 -6.13 5.32
CA THR A 4 8.50 -6.30 6.16
C THR A 4 7.26 -5.95 5.35
N LEU A 5 6.10 -6.41 5.82
CA LEU A 5 4.84 -6.05 5.17
C LEU A 5 4.64 -4.54 5.13
N GLU A 6 5.02 -3.85 6.20
CA GLU A 6 4.92 -2.39 6.25
C GLU A 6 5.75 -1.72 5.17
N GLN A 7 6.97 -2.22 4.93
CA GLN A 7 7.82 -1.68 3.87
C GLN A 7 7.20 -1.92 2.49
N ILE A 8 6.62 -3.10 2.28
CA ILE A 8 5.95 -3.41 1.01
C ILE A 8 4.77 -2.48 0.81
N VAL A 9 3.95 -2.28 1.84
CA VAL A 9 2.80 -1.36 1.75
C VAL A 9 3.28 0.03 1.38
N GLN A 10 4.32 0.52 2.03
CA GLN A 10 4.83 1.85 1.77
C GLN A 10 5.36 1.98 0.34
N GLU A 11 6.15 1.03 -0.11
CA GLU A 11 6.71 1.06 -1.46
C GLU A 11 5.64 0.98 -2.53
N GLU A 12 4.69 0.06 -2.38
CA GLU A 12 3.63 -0.09 -3.37
C GLU A 12 2.72 1.14 -3.40
N THR A 13 2.44 1.73 -2.24
CA THR A 13 1.64 2.94 -2.16
C THR A 13 2.35 4.09 -2.86
N GLU A 14 3.62 4.27 -2.62
CA GLU A 14 4.41 5.30 -3.30
C GLU A 14 4.47 5.05 -4.81
N TRP A 15 4.63 3.81 -5.21
CA TRP A 15 4.72 3.45 -6.62
C TRP A 15 3.41 3.73 -7.35
N MET A 16 2.28 3.38 -6.76
CA MET A 16 0.98 3.53 -7.39
C MET A 16 0.44 4.96 -7.33
N PHE A 17 0.70 5.66 -6.24
CA PHE A 17 0.09 6.96 -5.98
C PHE A 17 1.09 8.11 -5.89
N GLY A 18 2.37 7.84 -5.94
CA GLY A 18 3.39 8.87 -5.80
C GLY A 18 3.38 9.91 -6.91
N ASP A 19 2.97 9.51 -8.11
CA ASP A 19 2.90 10.41 -9.26
C ASP A 19 1.53 11.10 -9.37
N ILE A 20 0.57 10.69 -8.56
CA ILE A 20 -0.74 11.32 -8.55
C ILE A 20 -0.62 12.57 -7.70
N GLY A 21 -0.72 13.72 -8.32
CA GLY A 21 -0.60 14.98 -7.62
C GLY A 21 -1.71 15.19 -6.62
N GLU A 22 -1.49 16.13 -5.72
CA GLU A 22 -2.50 16.52 -4.76
C GLU A 22 -3.79 16.94 -5.47
N GLY A 23 -4.91 16.59 -4.90
CA GLY A 23 -6.20 16.96 -5.42
C GLY A 23 -6.86 15.90 -6.28
N HIS A 24 -6.16 14.85 -6.63
CA HIS A 24 -6.78 13.73 -7.33
C HIS A 24 -7.36 12.77 -6.29
N GLY A 25 -8.65 12.57 -6.35
CA GLY A 25 -9.32 11.67 -5.42
C GLY A 25 -8.88 10.23 -5.65
N ILE A 26 -8.38 9.60 -4.61
CA ILE A 26 -8.08 8.17 -4.65
C ILE A 26 -9.31 7.45 -4.15
N GLY A 27 -9.93 6.69 -5.03
CA GLY A 27 -11.15 5.97 -4.71
C GLY A 27 -10.88 4.64 -4.03
N SER A 28 -11.95 4.03 -3.50
CA SER A 28 -11.82 2.75 -2.84
C SER A 28 -11.37 1.64 -3.79
N SER A 29 -11.70 1.75 -5.08
CA SER A 29 -11.24 0.78 -6.07
C SER A 29 -9.72 0.88 -6.28
N ASP A 30 -9.16 2.08 -6.20
CA ASP A 30 -7.72 2.26 -6.30
C ASP A 30 -7.01 1.64 -5.10
N ILE A 31 -7.59 1.82 -3.91
CA ILE A 31 -7.03 1.21 -2.71
C ILE A 31 -7.13 -0.31 -2.78
N SER A 32 -8.23 -0.84 -3.30
CA SER A 32 -8.38 -2.28 -3.47
C SER A 32 -7.33 -2.85 -4.43
N ALA A 33 -7.04 -2.13 -5.52
CA ALA A 33 -5.99 -2.54 -6.45
C ALA A 33 -4.63 -2.53 -5.76
N CYS A 34 -4.38 -1.54 -4.90
CA CYS A 34 -3.14 -1.48 -4.14
C CYS A 34 -3.02 -2.64 -3.16
N VAL A 35 -4.12 -3.03 -2.51
CA VAL A 35 -4.13 -4.19 -1.62
C VAL A 35 -3.69 -5.44 -2.38
N ARG A 36 -4.23 -5.65 -3.58
CA ARG A 36 -3.87 -6.80 -4.39
C ARG A 36 -2.39 -6.77 -4.77
N GLN A 37 -1.89 -5.59 -5.12
CA GLN A 37 -0.49 -5.43 -5.48
C GLN A 37 0.42 -5.72 -4.29
N VAL A 38 0.05 -5.25 -3.10
CA VAL A 38 0.80 -5.53 -1.87
C VAL A 38 0.85 -7.04 -1.62
N LEU A 39 -0.28 -7.73 -1.76
CA LEU A 39 -0.34 -9.17 -1.54
C LEU A 39 0.53 -9.92 -2.56
N ASP A 40 0.47 -9.54 -3.83
CA ASP A 40 1.29 -10.14 -4.88
C ASP A 40 2.79 -9.95 -4.58
N THR A 41 3.19 -8.75 -4.24
CA THR A 41 4.58 -8.45 -3.94
C THR A 41 5.06 -9.20 -2.72
N ALA A 42 4.23 -9.27 -1.68
CA ALA A 42 4.57 -10.01 -0.47
C ALA A 42 4.79 -11.49 -0.79
N GLN A 43 3.93 -12.06 -1.61
CA GLN A 43 4.07 -13.46 -2.01
C GLN A 43 5.36 -13.68 -2.80
N SER A 44 5.67 -12.78 -3.71
CA SER A 44 6.89 -12.86 -4.52
C SER A 44 8.15 -12.74 -3.67
N CYS A 45 8.09 -11.95 -2.61
CA CYS A 45 9.22 -11.74 -1.71
C CYS A 45 9.30 -12.78 -0.59
N GLY A 46 8.33 -13.68 -0.51
CA GLY A 46 8.29 -14.68 0.54
C GLY A 46 7.92 -14.13 1.91
N VAL A 47 7.24 -12.99 1.93
CA VAL A 47 6.78 -12.37 3.16
C VAL A 47 5.42 -12.93 3.55
N GLU A 48 5.31 -13.47 4.76
CA GLU A 48 4.02 -13.95 5.27
C GLU A 48 3.11 -12.78 5.55
N VAL A 49 1.85 -12.92 5.12
CA VAL A 49 0.83 -11.92 5.35
C VAL A 49 -0.16 -12.47 6.37
N ASP A 50 -0.01 -12.05 7.60
CA ASP A 50 -0.93 -12.43 8.69
C ASP A 50 -2.07 -11.44 8.85
N GLU A 51 -2.04 -10.36 8.07
CA GLU A 51 -3.03 -9.31 8.19
C GLU A 51 -4.20 -9.56 7.26
N SER A 52 -5.40 -9.19 7.72
CA SER A 52 -6.58 -9.24 6.86
C SER A 52 -6.50 -8.15 5.79
N GLN A 53 -7.30 -8.32 4.72
CA GLN A 53 -7.36 -7.30 3.69
C GLN A 53 -7.81 -5.94 4.24
N VAL A 54 -8.67 -5.95 5.25
CA VAL A 54 -9.12 -4.71 5.90
C VAL A 54 -7.96 -4.01 6.59
N SER A 55 -7.13 -4.78 7.30
CA SER A 55 -5.94 -4.21 7.95
C SER A 55 -4.98 -3.62 6.94
N ILE A 56 -4.76 -4.31 5.82
CA ILE A 56 -3.88 -3.80 4.76
C ILE A 56 -4.43 -2.50 4.17
N ARG A 57 -5.74 -2.42 3.98
CA ARG A 57 -6.38 -1.18 3.52
C ARG A 57 -6.09 -0.01 4.47
N TRP A 58 -6.17 -0.26 5.78
CA TRP A 58 -5.85 0.76 6.77
C TRP A 58 -4.39 1.19 6.70
N MET A 59 -3.49 0.22 6.51
CA MET A 59 -2.06 0.52 6.36
C MET A 59 -1.80 1.40 5.14
N ILE A 60 -2.47 1.11 4.03
CA ILE A 60 -2.35 1.90 2.81
C ILE A 60 -2.90 3.31 3.04
N SER A 61 -4.05 3.41 3.70
CA SER A 61 -4.64 4.70 4.01
C SER A 61 -3.72 5.56 4.89
N ASP A 62 -3.08 4.93 5.87
CA ASP A 62 -2.12 5.62 6.73
C ASP A 62 -0.90 6.10 5.93
N ALA A 63 -0.40 5.27 5.03
CA ALA A 63 0.73 5.64 4.18
C ALA A 63 0.37 6.82 3.28
N LEU A 64 -0.83 6.81 2.70
CA LEU A 64 -1.30 7.92 1.88
C LEU A 64 -1.43 9.20 2.69
N TYR A 65 -1.94 9.08 3.90
CA TYR A 65 -2.09 10.24 4.80
C TYR A 65 -0.72 10.85 5.10
N GLU A 66 0.26 10.02 5.40
CA GLU A 66 1.62 10.49 5.67
C GLU A 66 2.23 11.18 4.44
N MET A 67 1.99 10.66 3.25
CA MET A 67 2.48 11.27 2.01
C MET A 67 1.88 12.65 1.79
N GLU A 68 0.61 12.84 2.16
CA GLU A 68 -0.05 14.13 1.98
C GLU A 68 0.43 15.18 2.98
N ASN A 69 0.93 14.75 4.12
CA ASN A 69 1.32 15.65 5.22
C ASN A 69 2.81 15.95 5.28
N VAL A 70 3.55 15.54 4.28
CA VAL A 70 4.99 15.83 4.22
C VAL A 70 5.25 17.20 3.66
#